data_d8da51459fcc66558e584125bddacc2f
#
_entry.id   d8da51459fcc66558e584125bddacc2f
#
_cell.length_a   1.000
_cell.length_b   1.000
_cell.length_c   1.000
_cell.angle_alpha   90.00
_cell.angle_beta   90.00
_cell.angle_gamma   90.00
#
_symmetry.space_group_name_H-M   'P 1'
#
loop_
_entity.id
_entity.type
_entity.pdbx_description
1 polymer ?
#
loop_
_entity_poly.entity_id
_entity_poly.type
_entity_poly.pdbx_seq_one_letter_code
_entity_poly.pdbx_strand_id
1 'polypeptide(L)'
;MKRYAGVLLPVTSLPSKYGIGCFDQAAYDFVDWLQKAGQRYWQILPLGATSYGSSDDSPYQAYSAFAGNPYLISLDALVEEGVLTREECDGVSFGDNPAKVDFDKLHEHRFALLRKAYERSGISANPDYQNFIRDNGWWLNDYALFMALKTFFHDQPFRAWPEDIRMHWGFALEHYNRELYFDIEFQKYMQFKFNQQWSRLKAYANGKHIQIVGDIPIYVSPDGADVWAHPELFQLDAHNAPTAIAGCPPDAFAEDGQAWGNPLYNWNFHRGTDFAWWVSRMWYSFKLYDVVRIDHFRGFDEYFSIPADAKTARGGHWEKGPGMELFNSIRRHLGNVSVIAEDLGLMTDGVRALVRDSGYPNMKVLQFAVDPADVGGANDYWPHNYNSNCVVYTGTHDNETLAGWYAGLSIEAKTQVRNYLSDYYTPDDRMYKVLINLAMTAVAKDCIVPIQDHLGLGNEARMNQPGTVGFNWRWRLLPGQLTDALAQELLAMAKRTARANWDTLPKKKDTDADKTEK
;
A
#
# COMPACT_ATOMS: atom_id res chain seq x y z
N MET A 1 13.80 -20.30 -13.21
CA MET A 1 13.21 -19.30 -12.28
C MET A 1 11.73 -19.59 -12.17
N LYS A 2 11.16 -19.71 -10.96
CA LYS A 2 9.70 -19.80 -10.79
C LYS A 2 9.11 -18.42 -11.06
N ARG A 3 7.99 -18.38 -11.78
CA ARG A 3 7.27 -17.16 -12.17
C ARG A 3 5.86 -17.22 -11.62
N TYR A 4 5.30 -16.08 -11.20
CA TYR A 4 3.97 -16.07 -10.59
C TYR A 4 3.13 -14.91 -11.09
N ALA A 5 1.82 -15.06 -10.94
CA ALA A 5 0.85 -13.99 -11.12
C ALA A 5 0.24 -13.59 -9.77
N GLY A 6 -0.24 -12.35 -9.71
CA GLY A 6 -0.95 -11.77 -8.58
C GLY A 6 -1.99 -10.75 -9.00
N VAL A 7 -2.82 -10.39 -8.04
CA VAL A 7 -3.87 -9.37 -8.21
C VAL A 7 -3.62 -8.23 -7.23
N LEU A 8 -3.70 -6.99 -7.72
CA LEU A 8 -3.72 -5.79 -6.89
C LEU A 8 -5.19 -5.46 -6.57
N LEU A 9 -5.51 -5.47 -5.27
CA LEU A 9 -6.81 -5.04 -4.73
C LEU A 9 -6.61 -4.54 -3.30
N PRO A 10 -6.82 -3.24 -3.02
CA PRO A 10 -6.78 -2.73 -1.65
C PRO A 10 -7.81 -3.42 -0.76
N VAL A 11 -7.48 -3.65 0.50
CA VAL A 11 -8.45 -4.20 1.47
C VAL A 11 -9.68 -3.30 1.57
N THR A 12 -9.49 -1.99 1.55
CA THR A 12 -10.57 -0.98 1.57
C THR A 12 -11.57 -1.11 0.42
N SER A 13 -11.12 -1.70 -0.70
CA SER A 13 -11.95 -1.90 -1.91
C SER A 13 -12.75 -3.20 -1.90
N LEU A 14 -12.61 -4.06 -0.91
CA LEU A 14 -13.43 -5.27 -0.79
C LEU A 14 -14.91 -4.94 -0.56
N PRO A 15 -15.85 -5.78 -0.99
CA PRO A 15 -17.27 -5.60 -0.66
C PRO A 15 -17.49 -5.61 0.85
N SER A 16 -18.34 -4.73 1.35
CA SER A 16 -18.74 -4.71 2.76
C SER A 16 -20.04 -3.92 2.91
N LYS A 17 -20.91 -4.35 3.81
CA LYS A 17 -22.12 -3.60 4.19
C LYS A 17 -21.81 -2.41 5.11
N TYR A 18 -20.60 -2.30 5.61
CA TYR A 18 -20.15 -1.27 6.55
C TYR A 18 -19.34 -0.15 5.88
N GLY A 19 -19.60 0.13 4.61
CA GLY A 19 -19.10 1.30 3.89
C GLY A 19 -17.66 1.23 3.39
N ILE A 20 -16.85 0.30 3.89
CA ILE A 20 -15.45 0.08 3.49
C ILE A 20 -15.10 -1.40 3.62
N GLY A 21 -14.23 -1.90 2.73
CA GLY A 21 -13.66 -3.24 2.89
C GLY A 21 -12.84 -3.34 4.16
N CYS A 22 -12.97 -4.46 4.87
CA CYS A 22 -12.29 -4.71 6.13
C CYS A 22 -11.92 -6.19 6.28
N PHE A 23 -11.41 -6.61 7.44
CA PHE A 23 -10.97 -7.97 7.71
C PHE A 23 -12.15 -8.91 8.02
N ASP A 24 -13.20 -8.81 7.22
CA ASP A 24 -14.42 -9.61 7.31
C ASP A 24 -14.42 -10.80 6.33
N GLN A 25 -15.56 -11.50 6.22
CA GLN A 25 -15.70 -12.69 5.38
C GLN A 25 -15.32 -12.42 3.91
N ALA A 26 -15.58 -11.22 3.38
CA ALA A 26 -15.23 -10.89 1.99
C ALA A 26 -13.72 -10.93 1.73
N ALA A 27 -12.89 -10.65 2.74
CA ALA A 27 -11.44 -10.78 2.63
C ALA A 27 -10.99 -12.26 2.57
N TYR A 28 -11.61 -13.13 3.35
CA TYR A 28 -11.36 -14.56 3.30
C TYR A 28 -11.86 -15.18 1.99
N ASP A 29 -13.04 -14.78 1.51
CA ASP A 29 -13.60 -15.21 0.22
C ASP A 29 -12.70 -14.78 -0.95
N PHE A 30 -12.10 -13.59 -0.87
CA PHE A 30 -11.13 -13.14 -1.88
C PHE A 30 -9.86 -14.00 -1.89
N VAL A 31 -9.35 -14.39 -0.74
CA VAL A 31 -8.21 -15.33 -0.65
C VAL A 31 -8.57 -16.67 -1.31
N ASP A 32 -9.75 -17.22 -1.04
CA ASP A 32 -10.22 -18.45 -1.66
C ASP A 32 -10.39 -18.32 -3.18
N TRP A 33 -10.88 -17.16 -3.62
CA TRP A 33 -11.00 -16.85 -5.05
C TRP A 33 -9.62 -16.75 -5.73
N LEU A 34 -8.63 -16.10 -5.09
CA LEU A 34 -7.25 -16.05 -5.59
C LEU A 34 -6.65 -17.45 -5.74
N GLN A 35 -6.89 -18.34 -4.76
CA GLN A 35 -6.45 -19.72 -4.84
C GLN A 35 -7.06 -20.44 -6.03
N LYS A 36 -8.39 -20.32 -6.26
CA LYS A 36 -9.10 -20.87 -7.41
C LYS A 36 -8.56 -20.29 -8.73
N ALA A 37 -8.21 -19.00 -8.76
CA ALA A 37 -7.65 -18.31 -9.90
C ALA A 37 -6.17 -18.61 -10.15
N GLY A 38 -5.53 -19.46 -9.32
CA GLY A 38 -4.13 -19.86 -9.46
C GLY A 38 -3.14 -18.73 -9.22
N GLN A 39 -3.54 -17.70 -8.47
CA GLN A 39 -2.70 -16.55 -8.14
C GLN A 39 -1.77 -16.88 -6.96
N ARG A 40 -0.60 -16.23 -6.94
CA ARG A 40 0.37 -16.33 -5.84
C ARG A 40 0.31 -15.11 -4.94
N TYR A 41 0.07 -13.93 -5.51
CA TYR A 41 0.15 -12.67 -4.79
C TYR A 41 -1.21 -11.98 -4.67
N TRP A 42 -1.47 -11.47 -3.47
CA TRP A 42 -2.43 -10.43 -3.22
C TRP A 42 -1.65 -9.16 -2.88
N GLN A 43 -1.59 -8.20 -3.81
CA GLN A 43 -1.00 -6.90 -3.53
C GLN A 43 -2.07 -5.97 -2.98
N ILE A 44 -1.74 -5.30 -1.88
CA ILE A 44 -2.59 -4.33 -1.20
C ILE A 44 -1.89 -2.97 -1.14
N LEU A 45 -2.63 -1.93 -0.79
CA LEU A 45 -2.09 -0.61 -0.46
C LEU A 45 -1.67 -0.55 1.02
N PRO A 46 -0.93 0.52 1.45
CA PRO A 46 -0.52 0.67 2.83
C PRO A 46 -1.70 0.51 3.80
N LEU A 47 -1.47 -0.22 4.90
CA LEU A 47 -2.48 -0.48 5.93
C LEU A 47 -2.46 0.56 7.06
N GLY A 48 -1.73 1.66 6.90
CA GLY A 48 -1.56 2.68 7.94
C GLY A 48 -2.84 3.43 8.29
N ALA A 49 -2.91 3.94 9.52
CA ALA A 49 -3.99 4.78 10.01
C ALA A 49 -4.00 6.12 9.25
N THR A 50 -4.94 6.28 8.33
CA THR A 50 -5.04 7.46 7.45
C THR A 50 -5.44 8.72 8.20
N SER A 51 -4.98 9.87 7.70
CA SER A 51 -5.37 11.18 8.25
C SER A 51 -6.68 11.65 7.61
N TYR A 52 -7.68 11.90 8.46
CA TYR A 52 -8.99 12.38 8.04
C TYR A 52 -8.94 13.82 7.51
N GLY A 53 -9.60 14.06 6.40
CA GLY A 53 -9.94 15.39 5.87
C GLY A 53 -8.87 16.10 5.04
N SER A 54 -7.64 16.17 5.47
CA SER A 54 -6.61 17.00 4.82
C SER A 54 -5.92 16.34 3.62
N SER A 55 -5.92 15.02 3.56
CA SER A 55 -5.20 14.21 2.56
C SER A 55 -6.09 13.19 1.85
N ASP A 56 -7.42 13.41 1.83
CA ASP A 56 -8.40 12.56 1.15
C ASP A 56 -8.37 11.09 1.65
N ASP A 57 -8.03 10.89 2.94
CA ASP A 57 -7.83 9.56 3.54
C ASP A 57 -6.81 8.70 2.78
N SER A 58 -5.81 9.34 2.18
CA SER A 58 -4.76 8.67 1.41
C SER A 58 -4.00 7.65 2.27
N PRO A 59 -3.85 6.40 1.83
CA PRO A 59 -3.06 5.40 2.53
C PRO A 59 -1.55 5.74 2.60
N TYR A 60 -1.10 6.72 1.79
CA TYR A 60 0.30 7.19 1.79
C TYR A 60 0.54 8.34 2.76
N GLN A 61 -0.52 8.86 3.42
CA GLN A 61 -0.46 9.91 4.43
C GLN A 61 -1.02 9.36 5.76
N ALA A 62 -0.29 8.43 6.37
CA ALA A 62 -0.70 7.81 7.62
C ALA A 62 -0.13 8.55 8.84
N TYR A 63 -0.85 8.55 9.94
CA TYR A 63 -0.41 9.12 11.23
C TYR A 63 0.79 8.39 11.85
N SER A 64 1.15 7.22 11.38
CA SER A 64 2.31 6.46 11.85
C SER A 64 2.80 5.47 10.80
N ALA A 65 4.10 5.22 10.76
CA ALA A 65 4.72 4.18 9.95
C ALA A 65 4.43 2.75 10.46
N PHE A 66 3.82 2.60 11.65
CA PHE A 66 3.62 1.33 12.34
C PHE A 66 2.15 1.01 12.62
N ALA A 67 1.34 2.04 12.90
CA ALA A 67 -0.05 1.84 13.30
C ALA A 67 -0.95 1.42 12.13
N GLY A 68 -1.83 0.45 12.39
CA GLY A 68 -2.83 0.01 11.43
C GLY A 68 -4.09 0.86 11.41
N ASN A 69 -4.77 0.88 10.26
CA ASN A 69 -5.98 1.66 10.02
C ASN A 69 -7.19 1.06 10.76
N PRO A 70 -7.80 1.76 11.73
CA PRO A 70 -8.95 1.26 12.46
C PRO A 70 -10.19 1.00 11.58
N TYR A 71 -10.30 1.62 10.41
CA TYR A 71 -11.37 1.34 9.45
C TYR A 71 -11.38 -0.11 8.96
N LEU A 72 -10.25 -0.81 9.01
CA LEU A 72 -10.13 -2.19 8.57
C LEU A 72 -10.58 -3.22 9.62
N ILE A 73 -10.86 -2.80 10.85
CA ILE A 73 -11.37 -3.69 11.91
C ILE A 73 -12.77 -4.17 11.52
N SER A 74 -13.00 -5.47 11.45
CA SER A 74 -14.31 -6.07 11.17
C SER A 74 -15.28 -5.83 12.32
N LEU A 75 -16.42 -5.19 12.03
CA LEU A 75 -17.52 -5.05 12.99
C LEU A 75 -18.22 -6.40 13.22
N ASP A 76 -18.31 -7.26 12.21
CA ASP A 76 -18.87 -8.60 12.35
C ASP A 76 -18.09 -9.43 13.37
N ALA A 77 -16.75 -9.38 13.34
CA ALA A 77 -15.92 -10.03 14.32
C ALA A 77 -16.14 -9.49 15.76
N LEU A 78 -16.41 -8.18 15.90
CA LEU A 78 -16.75 -7.59 17.21
C LEU A 78 -18.14 -8.00 17.71
N VAL A 79 -19.08 -8.26 16.79
CA VAL A 79 -20.38 -8.85 17.12
C VAL A 79 -20.22 -10.31 17.57
N GLU A 80 -19.41 -11.08 16.88
CA GLU A 80 -19.09 -12.48 17.28
C GLU A 80 -18.40 -12.55 18.64
N GLU A 81 -17.58 -11.57 18.99
CA GLU A 81 -16.96 -11.44 20.31
C GLU A 81 -17.95 -10.98 21.39
N GLY A 82 -19.18 -10.60 21.04
CA GLY A 82 -20.23 -10.14 21.96
C GLY A 82 -20.05 -8.73 22.51
N VAL A 83 -19.14 -7.93 21.93
CA VAL A 83 -18.89 -6.54 22.37
C VAL A 83 -19.70 -5.52 21.60
N LEU A 84 -20.27 -5.90 20.45
CA LEU A 84 -21.30 -5.17 19.71
C LEU A 84 -22.50 -6.06 19.43
N THR A 85 -23.65 -5.45 19.14
CA THR A 85 -24.82 -6.17 18.62
C THR A 85 -24.98 -5.92 17.12
N ARG A 86 -25.69 -6.84 16.46
CA ARG A 86 -26.00 -6.70 15.02
C ARG A 86 -26.83 -5.45 14.78
N GLU A 87 -27.81 -5.18 15.65
CA GLU A 87 -28.70 -4.03 15.56
C GLU A 87 -27.94 -2.70 15.67
N GLU A 88 -26.91 -2.63 16.51
CA GLU A 88 -26.07 -1.43 16.63
C GLU A 88 -25.29 -1.16 15.34
N CYS A 89 -24.76 -2.21 14.71
CA CYS A 89 -24.00 -2.08 13.47
C CYS A 89 -24.91 -1.77 12.28
N ASP A 90 -26.06 -2.42 12.17
CA ASP A 90 -27.00 -2.28 11.05
C ASP A 90 -27.87 -1.00 11.20
N GLY A 91 -27.95 -0.42 12.39
CA GLY A 91 -28.66 0.83 12.68
C GLY A 91 -27.95 2.10 12.20
N VAL A 92 -26.78 2.00 11.60
CA VAL A 92 -25.93 3.12 11.16
C VAL A 92 -25.68 3.02 9.66
N SER A 93 -25.84 4.15 8.93
CA SER A 93 -25.49 4.23 7.50
C SER A 93 -24.04 4.67 7.34
N PHE A 94 -23.27 3.90 6.58
CA PHE A 94 -21.90 4.22 6.19
C PHE A 94 -21.79 4.72 4.75
N GLY A 95 -22.85 5.28 4.21
CA GLY A 95 -22.96 5.79 2.83
C GLY A 95 -23.93 4.98 1.99
N ASP A 96 -24.43 5.61 0.92
CA ASP A 96 -25.51 5.05 0.09
C ASP A 96 -25.00 4.37 -1.19
N ASN A 97 -23.72 4.58 -1.53
CA ASN A 97 -23.12 4.01 -2.75
C ASN A 97 -22.24 2.81 -2.42
N PRO A 98 -22.64 1.57 -2.72
CA PRO A 98 -21.85 0.38 -2.43
C PRO A 98 -20.53 0.31 -3.24
N ALA A 99 -20.41 1.04 -4.35
CA ALA A 99 -19.22 1.10 -5.19
C ALA A 99 -18.18 2.13 -4.72
N LYS A 100 -18.49 2.93 -3.69
CA LYS A 100 -17.58 3.98 -3.21
C LYS A 100 -17.57 4.06 -1.69
N VAL A 101 -16.40 4.36 -1.14
CA VAL A 101 -16.24 4.70 0.28
C VAL A 101 -16.72 6.12 0.52
N ASP A 102 -17.51 6.32 1.58
CA ASP A 102 -17.87 7.61 2.14
C ASP A 102 -17.08 7.82 3.44
N PHE A 103 -15.91 8.47 3.35
CA PHE A 103 -15.04 8.66 4.49
C PHE A 103 -15.65 9.54 5.58
N ASP A 104 -16.50 10.51 5.22
CA ASP A 104 -17.18 11.37 6.19
C ASP A 104 -18.12 10.55 7.07
N LYS A 105 -18.91 9.65 6.46
CA LYS A 105 -19.80 8.74 7.20
C LYS A 105 -19.03 7.70 8.02
N LEU A 106 -17.90 7.23 7.52
CA LEU A 106 -17.04 6.33 8.29
C LEU A 106 -16.49 7.04 9.53
N HIS A 107 -15.96 8.25 9.36
CA HIS A 107 -15.43 9.04 10.48
C HIS A 107 -16.50 9.33 11.52
N GLU A 108 -17.69 9.76 11.08
CA GLU A 108 -18.83 10.10 11.95
C GLU A 108 -19.25 8.90 12.83
N HIS A 109 -19.28 7.69 12.27
CA HIS A 109 -20.01 6.58 12.92
C HIS A 109 -19.12 5.45 13.39
N ARG A 110 -18.01 5.14 12.69
CA ARG A 110 -17.24 3.94 12.97
C ARG A 110 -16.52 4.00 14.30
N PHE A 111 -15.93 5.13 14.62
CA PHE A 111 -15.23 5.29 15.89
C PHE A 111 -16.18 5.24 17.10
N ALA A 112 -17.44 5.67 16.96
CA ALA A 112 -18.45 5.54 18.01
C ALA A 112 -18.75 4.06 18.32
N LEU A 113 -18.86 3.21 17.29
CA LEU A 113 -19.04 1.75 17.47
C LEU A 113 -17.78 1.10 18.09
N LEU A 114 -16.59 1.46 17.61
CA LEU A 114 -15.34 0.94 18.18
C LEU A 114 -15.17 1.34 19.65
N ARG A 115 -15.61 2.56 20.04
CA ARG A 115 -15.60 3.02 21.44
C ARG A 115 -16.53 2.17 22.30
N LYS A 116 -17.76 1.91 21.85
CA LYS A 116 -18.68 1.01 22.55
C LYS A 116 -18.09 -0.39 22.73
N ALA A 117 -17.46 -0.93 21.68
CA ALA A 117 -16.81 -2.22 21.74
C ALA A 117 -15.69 -2.24 22.80
N TYR A 118 -14.86 -1.18 22.83
CA TYR A 118 -13.80 -1.04 23.83
C TYR A 118 -14.38 -1.04 25.27
N GLU A 119 -15.36 -0.19 25.54
CA GLU A 119 -15.97 -0.04 26.86
C GLU A 119 -16.57 -1.35 27.41
N ARG A 120 -17.06 -2.23 26.53
CA ARG A 120 -17.67 -3.52 26.90
C ARG A 120 -16.68 -4.68 26.93
N SER A 121 -15.49 -4.51 26.35
CA SER A 121 -14.56 -5.62 26.07
C SER A 121 -13.90 -6.19 27.31
N GLY A 122 -13.76 -5.42 28.41
CA GLY A 122 -12.95 -5.81 29.57
C GLY A 122 -11.50 -6.13 29.19
N ILE A 123 -10.97 -5.52 28.11
CA ILE A 123 -9.74 -5.91 27.42
C ILE A 123 -8.50 -5.87 28.31
N SER A 124 -8.50 -5.03 29.34
CA SER A 124 -7.38 -4.91 30.28
C SER A 124 -7.02 -6.20 31.00
N ALA A 125 -7.98 -7.13 31.15
CA ALA A 125 -7.75 -8.44 31.75
C ALA A 125 -7.26 -9.49 30.74
N ASN A 126 -7.19 -9.17 29.44
CA ASN A 126 -6.81 -10.13 28.40
C ASN A 126 -5.28 -10.26 28.31
N PRO A 127 -4.69 -11.46 28.53
CA PRO A 127 -3.24 -11.66 28.47
C PRO A 127 -2.61 -11.34 27.11
N ASP A 128 -3.32 -11.63 25.99
CA ASP A 128 -2.82 -11.34 24.65
C ASP A 128 -2.74 -9.85 24.40
N TYR A 129 -3.69 -9.08 24.94
CA TYR A 129 -3.65 -7.63 24.91
C TYR A 129 -2.45 -7.08 25.70
N GLN A 130 -2.21 -7.61 26.91
CA GLN A 130 -1.06 -7.20 27.73
C GLN A 130 0.28 -7.53 27.04
N ASN A 131 0.38 -8.70 26.42
CA ASN A 131 1.54 -9.06 25.62
C ASN A 131 1.72 -8.12 24.42
N PHE A 132 0.63 -7.80 23.70
CA PHE A 132 0.68 -6.87 22.55
C PHE A 132 1.18 -5.49 22.97
N ILE A 133 0.65 -4.91 24.05
CA ILE A 133 1.09 -3.60 24.57
C ILE A 133 2.58 -3.62 24.92
N ARG A 134 3.03 -4.66 25.66
CA ARG A 134 4.44 -4.79 26.05
C ARG A 134 5.35 -4.88 24.82
N ASP A 135 5.01 -5.74 23.86
CA ASP A 135 5.87 -6.07 22.72
C ASP A 135 5.90 -4.95 21.66
N ASN A 136 4.89 -4.05 21.67
CA ASN A 136 4.76 -2.94 20.73
C ASN A 136 4.91 -1.57 21.41
N GLY A 137 5.16 -1.51 22.72
CA GLY A 137 5.21 -0.26 23.49
C GLY A 137 6.18 0.79 22.95
N TRP A 138 7.21 0.36 22.22
CA TRP A 138 8.25 1.23 21.64
C TRP A 138 7.74 2.19 20.55
N TRP A 139 6.59 1.90 19.92
CA TRP A 139 5.89 2.82 19.00
C TRP A 139 4.46 3.11 19.43
N LEU A 140 3.79 2.11 20.04
CA LEU A 140 2.37 2.15 20.35
C LEU A 140 2.03 3.22 21.41
N ASN A 141 2.91 3.47 22.37
CA ASN A 141 2.66 4.45 23.42
C ASN A 141 2.61 5.87 22.85
N ASP A 142 3.59 6.25 22.02
CA ASP A 142 3.63 7.56 21.38
C ASP A 142 2.48 7.74 20.39
N TYR A 143 2.20 6.72 19.58
CA TYR A 143 1.05 6.75 18.68
C TYR A 143 -0.28 6.91 19.41
N ALA A 144 -0.52 6.13 20.46
CA ALA A 144 -1.79 6.17 21.19
C ALA A 144 -1.99 7.53 21.90
N LEU A 145 -0.94 8.08 22.50
CA LEU A 145 -0.98 9.42 23.06
C LEU A 145 -1.19 10.48 21.97
N PHE A 146 -0.46 10.40 20.86
CA PHE A 146 -0.62 11.31 19.72
C PHE A 146 -2.06 11.36 19.21
N MET A 147 -2.70 10.21 19.03
CA MET A 147 -4.09 10.13 18.55
C MET A 147 -5.10 10.62 19.60
N ALA A 148 -4.84 10.38 20.90
CA ALA A 148 -5.65 10.95 21.97
C ALA A 148 -5.54 12.48 21.99
N LEU A 149 -4.33 13.03 21.81
CA LEU A 149 -4.08 14.47 21.68
C LEU A 149 -4.74 15.06 20.42
N LYS A 150 -4.70 14.36 19.28
CA LYS A 150 -5.42 14.76 18.07
C LYS A 150 -6.92 14.99 18.37
N THR A 151 -7.55 14.04 19.04
CA THR A 151 -8.94 14.17 19.47
C THR A 151 -9.15 15.32 20.45
N PHE A 152 -8.27 15.45 21.45
CA PHE A 152 -8.32 16.50 22.48
C PHE A 152 -8.18 17.90 21.88
N PHE A 153 -7.32 18.07 20.89
CA PHE A 153 -7.07 19.33 20.17
C PHE A 153 -7.91 19.45 18.88
N HIS A 154 -9.02 18.73 18.74
CA HIS A 154 -9.97 18.84 17.62
C HIS A 154 -9.29 18.67 16.25
N ASP A 155 -8.50 17.63 16.10
CA ASP A 155 -7.76 17.25 14.89
C ASP A 155 -6.77 18.29 14.34
N GLN A 156 -6.45 19.34 15.13
CA GLN A 156 -5.43 20.30 14.75
C GLN A 156 -4.07 19.61 14.53
N PRO A 157 -3.28 20.05 13.54
CA PRO A 157 -1.92 19.57 13.35
C PRO A 157 -1.10 19.74 14.64
N PHE A 158 -0.24 18.77 14.99
CA PHE A 158 0.51 18.81 16.25
C PHE A 158 1.39 20.08 16.38
N ARG A 159 1.77 20.68 15.26
CA ARG A 159 2.52 21.95 15.25
C ARG A 159 1.72 23.15 15.79
N ALA A 160 0.40 23.04 15.84
CA ALA A 160 -0.49 24.05 16.44
C ALA A 160 -0.77 23.81 17.93
N TRP A 161 -0.30 22.70 18.51
CA TRP A 161 -0.49 22.38 19.92
C TRP A 161 0.36 23.30 20.83
N PRO A 162 0.05 23.38 22.14
CA PRO A 162 0.89 24.03 23.11
C PRO A 162 2.35 23.56 23.03
N GLU A 163 3.29 24.48 23.28
CA GLU A 163 4.70 24.23 23.03
C GLU A 163 5.25 23.02 23.79
N ASP A 164 4.87 22.85 25.04
CA ASP A 164 5.33 21.77 25.90
C ASP A 164 5.02 20.38 25.35
N ILE A 165 3.78 20.16 24.92
CA ILE A 165 3.38 18.87 24.34
C ILE A 165 3.79 18.75 22.86
N ARG A 166 3.80 19.87 22.11
CA ARG A 166 4.32 19.91 20.75
C ARG A 166 5.78 19.49 20.69
N MET A 167 6.57 19.93 21.67
CA MET A 167 8.00 19.63 21.80
C MET A 167 8.29 18.33 22.56
N HIS A 168 7.26 17.54 22.86
CA HIS A 168 7.38 16.24 23.50
C HIS A 168 8.09 16.29 24.87
N TRP A 169 7.86 17.37 25.68
CA TRP A 169 8.51 17.50 26.96
C TRP A 169 7.98 16.52 28.01
N GLY A 170 8.86 15.89 28.78
CA GLY A 170 8.52 14.81 29.70
C GLY A 170 7.40 15.13 30.70
N PHE A 171 7.35 16.35 31.26
CA PHE A 171 6.29 16.75 32.20
C PHE A 171 4.91 16.89 31.49
N ALA A 172 4.89 17.34 30.24
CA ALA A 172 3.67 17.43 29.45
C ALA A 172 3.18 16.03 29.07
N LEU A 173 4.09 15.13 28.66
CA LEU A 173 3.77 13.73 28.43
C LEU A 173 3.16 13.07 29.66
N GLU A 174 3.74 13.28 30.84
CA GLU A 174 3.22 12.73 32.09
C GLU A 174 1.81 13.28 32.42
N HIS A 175 1.60 14.58 32.22
CA HIS A 175 0.31 15.23 32.41
C HIS A 175 -0.77 14.64 31.51
N TYR A 176 -0.55 14.64 30.19
CA TYR A 176 -1.55 14.17 29.23
C TYR A 176 -1.75 12.65 29.27
N ASN A 177 -0.73 11.85 29.59
CA ASN A 177 -0.91 10.41 29.83
C ASN A 177 -1.87 10.11 30.98
N ARG A 178 -1.91 10.95 32.01
CA ARG A 178 -2.89 10.81 33.11
C ARG A 178 -4.27 11.32 32.72
N GLU A 179 -4.32 12.49 32.10
CA GLU A 179 -5.57 13.14 31.72
C GLU A 179 -6.34 12.35 30.66
N LEU A 180 -5.65 11.84 29.65
CA LEU A 180 -6.24 11.15 28.48
C LEU A 180 -6.15 9.63 28.58
N TYR A 181 -5.96 9.08 29.77
CA TYR A 181 -5.72 7.64 29.97
C TYR A 181 -6.73 6.74 29.22
N PHE A 182 -8.03 7.04 29.31
CA PHE A 182 -9.06 6.24 28.68
C PHE A 182 -9.05 6.33 27.15
N ASP A 183 -8.70 7.48 26.61
CA ASP A 183 -8.57 7.66 25.16
C ASP A 183 -7.32 6.98 24.62
N ILE A 184 -6.22 7.04 25.35
CA ILE A 184 -4.98 6.32 25.03
C ILE A 184 -5.23 4.80 25.01
N GLU A 185 -5.90 4.25 26.03
CA GLU A 185 -6.21 2.83 26.07
C GLU A 185 -7.19 2.40 24.97
N PHE A 186 -8.11 3.28 24.56
CA PHE A 186 -8.96 3.05 23.39
C PHE A 186 -8.14 2.96 22.09
N GLN A 187 -7.16 3.84 21.90
CA GLN A 187 -6.27 3.76 20.73
C GLN A 187 -5.48 2.45 20.73
N LYS A 188 -4.93 2.04 21.89
CA LYS A 188 -4.23 0.76 22.02
C LYS A 188 -5.15 -0.44 21.73
N TYR A 189 -6.40 -0.39 22.19
CA TYR A 189 -7.41 -1.41 21.90
C TYR A 189 -7.64 -1.56 20.40
N MET A 190 -7.82 -0.46 19.67
CA MET A 190 -8.01 -0.50 18.22
C MET A 190 -6.80 -1.12 17.51
N GLN A 191 -5.59 -0.76 17.91
CA GLN A 191 -4.37 -1.35 17.34
C GLN A 191 -4.24 -2.85 17.65
N PHE A 192 -4.63 -3.26 18.84
CA PHE A 192 -4.69 -4.69 19.17
C PHE A 192 -5.70 -5.44 18.30
N LYS A 193 -6.92 -4.91 18.12
CA LYS A 193 -7.95 -5.52 17.28
C LYS A 193 -7.54 -5.60 15.81
N PHE A 194 -6.95 -4.52 15.30
CA PHE A 194 -6.36 -4.52 13.97
C PHE A 194 -5.32 -5.64 13.83
N ASN A 195 -4.35 -5.70 14.72
CA ASN A 195 -3.28 -6.69 14.67
C ASN A 195 -3.82 -8.13 14.79
N GLN A 196 -4.76 -8.37 15.70
CA GLN A 196 -5.39 -9.67 15.92
C GLN A 196 -6.10 -10.16 14.65
N GLN A 197 -6.94 -9.32 14.05
CA GLN A 197 -7.73 -9.68 12.86
C GLN A 197 -6.85 -9.81 11.62
N TRP A 198 -5.92 -8.87 11.42
CA TRP A 198 -4.98 -8.93 10.30
C TRP A 198 -4.08 -10.17 10.34
N SER A 199 -3.53 -10.49 11.51
CA SER A 199 -2.68 -11.68 11.67
C SER A 199 -3.42 -12.96 11.33
N ARG A 200 -4.72 -13.07 11.69
CA ARG A 200 -5.58 -14.20 11.32
C ARG A 200 -5.78 -14.29 9.81
N LEU A 201 -6.10 -13.16 9.17
CA LEU A 201 -6.31 -13.11 7.71
C LEU A 201 -5.02 -13.44 6.96
N LYS A 202 -3.88 -12.86 7.36
CA LYS A 202 -2.58 -13.16 6.75
C LYS A 202 -2.22 -14.64 6.91
N ALA A 203 -2.40 -15.20 8.10
CA ALA A 203 -2.14 -16.63 8.33
C ALA A 203 -3.05 -17.51 7.45
N TYR A 204 -4.32 -17.14 7.28
CA TYR A 204 -5.23 -17.83 6.37
C TYR A 204 -4.74 -17.76 4.92
N ALA A 205 -4.37 -16.58 4.44
CA ALA A 205 -3.83 -16.40 3.08
C ALA A 205 -2.56 -17.24 2.87
N ASN A 206 -1.63 -17.21 3.82
CA ASN A 206 -0.40 -18.02 3.75
C ASN A 206 -0.71 -19.53 3.80
N GLY A 207 -1.69 -19.97 4.59
CA GLY A 207 -2.18 -21.35 4.59
C GLY A 207 -2.76 -21.82 3.26
N LYS A 208 -3.25 -20.87 2.45
CA LYS A 208 -3.70 -21.10 1.08
C LYS A 208 -2.58 -20.88 0.03
N HIS A 209 -1.34 -20.73 0.47
CA HIS A 209 -0.17 -20.40 -0.36
C HIS A 209 -0.29 -19.06 -1.10
N ILE A 210 -1.10 -18.13 -0.61
CA ILE A 210 -1.17 -16.75 -1.09
C ILE A 210 -0.22 -15.89 -0.24
N GLN A 211 0.64 -15.13 -0.89
CA GLN A 211 1.54 -14.17 -0.25
C GLN A 211 0.96 -12.76 -0.37
N ILE A 212 1.04 -12.01 0.72
CA ILE A 212 0.63 -10.61 0.75
C ILE A 212 1.80 -9.74 0.33
N VAL A 213 1.60 -8.96 -0.74
CA VAL A 213 2.50 -7.88 -1.14
C VAL A 213 1.95 -6.59 -0.54
N GLY A 214 2.63 -6.10 0.50
CA GLY A 214 2.31 -4.81 1.11
C GLY A 214 3.03 -3.67 0.41
N ASP A 215 2.67 -2.45 0.79
CA ASP A 215 3.21 -1.22 0.25
C ASP A 215 3.59 -0.27 1.38
N ILE A 216 4.72 0.40 1.26
CA ILE A 216 5.14 1.44 2.21
C ILE A 216 5.67 2.66 1.46
N PRO A 217 5.19 3.87 1.77
CA PRO A 217 5.79 5.08 1.23
C PRO A 217 7.18 5.28 1.83
N ILE A 218 8.12 5.83 1.04
CA ILE A 218 9.44 6.18 1.59
C ILE A 218 9.31 7.18 2.74
N TYR A 219 8.51 8.22 2.57
CA TYR A 219 8.34 9.29 3.56
C TYR A 219 7.18 8.99 4.53
N VAL A 220 7.12 9.78 5.59
CA VAL A 220 6.04 9.76 6.60
C VAL A 220 5.25 11.07 6.55
N SER A 221 4.03 11.06 7.09
CA SER A 221 3.21 12.27 7.19
C SER A 221 3.89 13.35 8.04
N PRO A 222 3.85 14.63 7.63
CA PRO A 222 4.36 15.74 8.45
C PRO A 222 3.57 15.94 9.76
N ASP A 223 2.32 15.49 9.80
CA ASP A 223 1.46 15.49 10.98
C ASP A 223 1.25 14.05 11.45
N GLY A 224 2.33 13.44 11.89
CA GLY A 224 2.36 12.04 12.33
C GLY A 224 3.10 11.84 13.64
N ALA A 225 2.76 10.75 14.31
CA ALA A 225 3.37 10.37 15.59
C ALA A 225 4.89 10.17 15.47
N ASP A 226 5.38 9.67 14.33
CA ASP A 226 6.81 9.46 14.10
C ASP A 226 7.59 10.78 14.11
N VAL A 227 7.06 11.84 13.48
CA VAL A 227 7.69 13.16 13.43
C VAL A 227 7.60 13.85 14.79
N TRP A 228 6.48 13.73 15.47
CA TRP A 228 6.24 14.31 16.78
C TRP A 228 7.13 13.69 17.88
N ALA A 229 7.23 12.35 17.89
CA ALA A 229 7.97 11.63 18.93
C ALA A 229 9.48 11.54 18.66
N HIS A 230 9.89 11.57 17.38
CA HIS A 230 11.27 11.34 16.94
C HIS A 230 11.76 12.42 15.97
N PRO A 231 11.75 13.72 16.35
CA PRO A 231 12.13 14.81 15.44
C PRO A 231 13.57 14.70 14.93
N GLU A 232 14.47 14.04 15.67
CA GLU A 232 15.88 13.81 15.30
C GLU A 232 16.05 12.98 14.03
N LEU A 233 15.03 12.23 13.63
CA LEU A 233 15.03 11.42 12.40
C LEU A 233 14.87 12.25 11.12
N PHE A 234 14.44 13.51 11.26
CA PHE A 234 14.01 14.35 10.14
C PHE A 234 14.79 15.67 10.07
N GLN A 235 14.73 16.33 8.92
CA GLN A 235 15.30 17.66 8.71
C GLN A 235 14.31 18.73 9.22
N LEU A 236 14.35 18.98 10.52
CA LEU A 236 13.49 19.94 11.20
C LEU A 236 14.31 21.09 11.81
N ASP A 237 13.64 22.22 12.03
CA ASP A 237 14.19 23.34 12.80
C ASP A 237 14.01 23.16 14.33
N ALA A 238 14.42 24.16 15.10
CA ALA A 238 14.30 24.14 16.55
C ALA A 238 12.84 24.13 17.08
N HIS A 239 11.86 24.33 16.21
CA HIS A 239 10.42 24.32 16.54
C HIS A 239 9.71 23.08 15.97
N ASN A 240 10.46 22.07 15.53
CA ASN A 240 9.96 20.85 14.86
C ASN A 240 9.19 21.13 13.56
N ALA A 241 9.49 22.24 12.88
CA ALA A 241 8.98 22.50 11.53
C ALA A 241 9.98 22.00 10.48
N PRO A 242 9.51 21.38 9.39
CA PRO A 242 10.39 20.96 8.29
C PRO A 242 11.19 22.14 7.73
N THR A 243 12.50 21.97 7.55
CA THR A 243 13.35 22.94 6.84
C THR A 243 13.29 22.77 5.35
N ALA A 244 13.01 21.54 4.91
CA ALA A 244 12.75 21.18 3.53
C ALA A 244 11.73 20.02 3.49
N ILE A 245 11.02 19.90 2.35
CA ILE A 245 10.02 18.89 2.12
C ILE A 245 10.32 18.06 0.87
N ALA A 246 9.79 16.85 0.84
CA ALA A 246 9.92 15.93 -0.28
C ALA A 246 9.01 16.34 -1.45
N GLY A 247 9.40 15.95 -2.66
CA GLY A 247 8.62 16.11 -3.86
C GLY A 247 9.36 15.59 -5.09
N CYS A 248 8.95 16.05 -6.26
CA CYS A 248 9.65 15.81 -7.51
C CYS A 248 9.71 17.09 -8.37
N PRO A 249 10.74 17.19 -9.24
CA PRO A 249 10.92 18.37 -10.09
C PRO A 249 9.78 18.53 -11.10
N PRO A 250 9.66 19.72 -11.72
CA PRO A 250 8.83 19.91 -12.90
C PRO A 250 9.11 18.86 -13.99
N ASP A 251 8.04 18.31 -14.56
CA ASP A 251 8.10 17.34 -15.65
C ASP A 251 6.97 17.60 -16.67
N ALA A 252 6.81 16.70 -17.64
CA ALA A 252 5.76 16.79 -18.65
C ALA A 252 4.33 16.63 -18.10
N PHE A 253 4.17 16.09 -16.88
CA PHE A 253 2.88 15.85 -16.23
C PHE A 253 2.53 16.92 -15.20
N ALA A 254 3.55 17.56 -14.59
CA ALA A 254 3.39 18.59 -13.57
C ALA A 254 4.36 19.76 -13.83
N GLU A 255 3.85 20.83 -14.46
CA GLU A 255 4.67 21.99 -14.87
C GLU A 255 5.39 22.67 -13.69
N ASP A 256 4.80 22.65 -12.50
CA ASP A 256 5.37 23.20 -11.27
C ASP A 256 6.09 22.15 -10.40
N GLY A 257 6.18 20.90 -10.90
CA GLY A 257 6.58 19.75 -10.10
C GLY A 257 5.54 19.38 -9.05
N GLN A 258 5.91 18.50 -8.12
CA GLN A 258 5.03 18.09 -7.03
C GLN A 258 5.73 18.35 -5.68
N ALA A 259 5.07 19.05 -4.78
CA ALA A 259 5.48 19.23 -3.39
C ALA A 259 4.56 18.36 -2.52
N TRP A 260 5.09 17.27 -1.94
CA TRP A 260 4.30 16.30 -1.18
C TRP A 260 4.10 16.69 0.29
N GLY A 261 4.90 17.65 0.79
CA GLY A 261 4.79 18.14 2.15
C GLY A 261 5.46 17.26 3.22
N ASN A 262 5.89 16.06 2.87
CA ASN A 262 6.54 15.14 3.80
C ASN A 262 7.92 15.66 4.21
N PRO A 263 8.33 15.57 5.50
CA PRO A 263 9.66 15.96 5.94
C PRO A 263 10.72 15.02 5.36
N LEU A 264 11.89 15.57 5.07
CA LEU A 264 13.04 14.80 4.61
C LEU A 264 13.76 14.16 5.81
N TYR A 265 14.38 12.99 5.59
CA TYR A 265 15.15 12.30 6.62
C TYR A 265 16.48 12.98 6.92
N ASN A 266 16.86 13.02 8.18
CA ASN A 266 18.21 13.36 8.63
C ASN A 266 19.13 12.13 8.47
N TRP A 267 19.61 11.90 7.24
CA TRP A 267 20.43 10.73 6.93
C TRP A 267 21.73 10.64 7.75
N ASN A 268 22.25 11.76 8.25
CA ASN A 268 23.42 11.73 9.13
C ASN A 268 23.10 11.09 10.48
N PHE A 269 21.94 11.42 11.08
CA PHE A 269 21.47 10.78 12.30
C PHE A 269 21.20 9.29 12.07
N HIS A 270 20.54 8.95 10.97
CA HIS A 270 20.28 7.55 10.62
C HIS A 270 21.57 6.74 10.45
N ARG A 271 22.60 7.28 9.80
CA ARG A 271 23.92 6.62 9.71
C ARG A 271 24.56 6.43 11.09
N GLY A 272 24.47 7.46 11.95
CA GLY A 272 25.02 7.41 13.31
C GLY A 272 24.40 6.34 14.20
N THR A 273 23.16 5.92 13.89
CA THR A 273 22.42 4.88 14.61
C THR A 273 22.36 3.54 13.84
N ASP A 274 23.19 3.36 12.83
CA ASP A 274 23.14 2.20 11.92
C ASP A 274 21.74 1.96 11.33
N PHE A 275 21.01 3.04 11.01
CA PHE A 275 19.66 3.02 10.44
C PHE A 275 18.61 2.31 11.32
N ALA A 276 18.76 2.33 12.64
CA ALA A 276 17.93 1.55 13.56
C ALA A 276 16.42 1.73 13.35
N TRP A 277 15.95 2.96 13.09
CA TRP A 277 14.55 3.23 12.82
C TRP A 277 14.06 2.56 11.53
N TRP A 278 14.85 2.66 10.44
CA TRP A 278 14.52 2.00 9.17
C TRP A 278 14.55 0.48 9.27
N VAL A 279 15.50 -0.07 10.01
CA VAL A 279 15.57 -1.51 10.31
C VAL A 279 14.30 -1.94 11.07
N SER A 280 13.86 -1.17 12.07
CA SER A 280 12.63 -1.42 12.82
C SER A 280 11.39 -1.32 11.93
N ARG A 281 11.32 -0.32 11.05
CA ARG A 281 10.24 -0.15 10.08
C ARG A 281 10.13 -1.35 9.13
N MET A 282 11.25 -1.79 8.55
CA MET A 282 11.28 -2.96 7.67
C MET A 282 10.92 -4.24 8.42
N TRP A 283 11.49 -4.45 9.61
CA TRP A 283 11.15 -5.60 10.44
C TRP A 283 9.65 -5.67 10.75
N TYR A 284 9.03 -4.55 11.13
CA TYR A 284 7.60 -4.47 11.41
C TYR A 284 6.77 -4.68 10.14
N SER A 285 7.19 -4.13 9.01
CA SER A 285 6.53 -4.35 7.73
C SER A 285 6.52 -5.84 7.34
N PHE A 286 7.59 -6.60 7.61
CA PHE A 286 7.61 -8.04 7.36
C PHE A 286 6.78 -8.88 8.36
N LYS A 287 6.39 -8.33 9.50
CA LYS A 287 5.33 -8.93 10.32
C LYS A 287 3.96 -8.80 9.64
N LEU A 288 3.71 -7.67 8.99
CA LEU A 288 2.44 -7.41 8.31
C LEU A 288 2.36 -8.06 6.93
N TYR A 289 3.46 -8.12 6.18
CA TYR A 289 3.50 -8.53 4.77
C TYR A 289 4.51 -9.65 4.53
N ASP A 290 4.38 -10.35 3.40
CA ASP A 290 5.36 -11.36 2.97
C ASP A 290 6.38 -10.78 1.98
N VAL A 291 5.96 -9.79 1.21
CA VAL A 291 6.76 -8.98 0.29
C VAL A 291 6.43 -7.52 0.53
N VAL A 292 7.42 -6.64 0.51
CA VAL A 292 7.22 -5.20 0.71
C VAL A 292 7.57 -4.44 -0.56
N ARG A 293 6.60 -3.78 -1.18
CA ARG A 293 6.87 -2.76 -2.20
C ARG A 293 7.28 -1.48 -1.47
N ILE A 294 8.43 -0.94 -1.82
CA ILE A 294 8.86 0.37 -1.32
C ILE A 294 8.58 1.40 -2.41
N ASP A 295 7.64 2.29 -2.10
CA ASP A 295 7.25 3.40 -2.96
C ASP A 295 8.35 4.45 -3.03
N HIS A 296 8.56 5.03 -4.21
CA HIS A 296 9.59 6.02 -4.50
C HIS A 296 11.02 5.58 -4.13
N PHE A 297 11.40 4.34 -4.48
CA PHE A 297 12.69 3.74 -4.13
C PHE A 297 13.90 4.57 -4.60
N ARG A 298 13.75 5.33 -5.69
CA ARG A 298 14.80 6.23 -6.17
C ARG A 298 15.27 7.25 -5.12
N GLY A 299 14.39 7.66 -4.19
CA GLY A 299 14.71 8.60 -3.13
C GLY A 299 15.84 8.15 -2.18
N PHE A 300 16.21 6.86 -2.21
CA PHE A 300 17.38 6.38 -1.49
C PHE A 300 18.71 6.60 -2.24
N ASP A 301 18.70 6.81 -3.56
CA ASP A 301 19.88 7.28 -4.30
C ASP A 301 19.97 8.79 -4.26
N GLU A 302 18.94 9.46 -4.80
CA GLU A 302 18.79 10.90 -4.77
C GLU A 302 17.34 11.27 -4.49
N TYR A 303 17.13 12.17 -3.56
CA TYR A 303 15.82 12.72 -3.24
C TYR A 303 15.73 14.20 -3.62
N PHE A 304 14.54 14.64 -4.00
CA PHE A 304 14.32 16.03 -4.37
C PHE A 304 13.91 16.84 -3.15
N SER A 305 14.77 17.79 -2.78
CA SER A 305 14.63 18.66 -1.61
C SER A 305 14.04 19.99 -2.03
N ILE A 306 12.89 20.35 -1.48
CA ILE A 306 12.18 21.60 -1.76
C ILE A 306 12.18 22.42 -0.48
N PRO A 307 12.61 23.72 -0.50
CA PRO A 307 12.49 24.57 0.68
C PRO A 307 11.06 24.57 1.24
N ALA A 308 10.90 24.44 2.56
CA ALA A 308 9.59 24.24 3.17
C ALA A 308 8.60 25.42 2.96
N ASP A 309 9.11 26.61 2.69
CA ASP A 309 8.34 27.84 2.39
C ASP A 309 8.07 28.05 0.90
N ALA A 310 8.59 27.16 0.03
CA ALA A 310 8.40 27.26 -1.41
C ALA A 310 6.94 26.95 -1.81
N LYS A 311 6.40 27.74 -2.72
CA LYS A 311 5.04 27.56 -3.25
C LYS A 311 4.93 26.48 -4.32
N THR A 312 6.03 26.15 -4.97
CA THR A 312 6.13 25.16 -6.04
C THR A 312 7.43 24.38 -5.90
N ALA A 313 7.54 23.27 -6.58
CA ALA A 313 8.77 22.46 -6.57
C ALA A 313 9.89 23.03 -7.47
N ARG A 314 9.67 24.13 -8.21
CA ARG A 314 10.66 24.72 -9.14
C ARG A 314 11.99 25.13 -8.47
N GLY A 315 11.94 25.50 -7.19
CA GLY A 315 13.12 25.90 -6.41
C GLY A 315 13.86 24.74 -5.72
N GLY A 316 13.41 23.51 -5.93
CA GLY A 316 14.04 22.33 -5.34
C GLY A 316 15.35 21.92 -6.03
N HIS A 317 16.08 21.03 -5.38
CA HIS A 317 17.33 20.46 -5.89
C HIS A 317 17.49 19.01 -5.43
N TRP A 318 18.35 18.27 -6.13
CA TRP A 318 18.65 16.90 -5.79
C TRP A 318 19.71 16.81 -4.69
N GLU A 319 19.46 15.95 -3.71
CA GLU A 319 20.40 15.61 -2.64
C GLU A 319 20.65 14.10 -2.61
N LYS A 320 21.84 13.68 -2.17
CA LYS A 320 22.21 12.27 -2.08
C LYS A 320 21.54 11.58 -0.90
N GLY A 321 20.90 10.46 -1.20
CA GLY A 321 20.32 9.54 -0.22
C GLY A 321 21.37 8.62 0.42
N PRO A 322 20.94 7.67 1.26
CA PRO A 322 21.83 6.74 1.95
C PRO A 322 22.36 5.62 1.04
N GLY A 323 21.75 5.40 -0.11
CA GLY A 323 22.14 4.36 -1.07
C GLY A 323 22.18 2.96 -0.44
N MET A 324 23.18 2.19 -0.83
CA MET A 324 23.40 0.82 -0.34
C MET A 324 23.77 0.74 1.14
N GLU A 325 24.16 1.83 1.81
CA GLU A 325 24.43 1.81 3.25
C GLU A 325 23.21 1.34 4.04
N LEU A 326 22.03 1.89 3.72
CA LEU A 326 20.76 1.49 4.33
C LEU A 326 20.43 0.01 4.05
N PHE A 327 20.50 -0.44 2.80
CA PHE A 327 20.12 -1.80 2.44
C PHE A 327 21.13 -2.84 2.97
N ASN A 328 22.40 -2.47 3.10
CA ASN A 328 23.39 -3.31 3.77
C ASN A 328 23.11 -3.42 5.27
N SER A 329 22.66 -2.35 5.94
CA SER A 329 22.22 -2.41 7.34
C SER A 329 21.00 -3.31 7.49
N ILE A 330 19.95 -3.11 6.68
CA ILE A 330 18.75 -3.97 6.67
C ILE A 330 19.17 -5.44 6.49
N ARG A 331 20.05 -5.75 5.55
CA ARG A 331 20.52 -7.12 5.30
C ARG A 331 21.32 -7.71 6.48
N ARG A 332 22.13 -6.90 7.16
CA ARG A 332 22.84 -7.35 8.37
C ARG A 332 21.90 -7.74 9.50
N HIS A 333 20.83 -6.97 9.70
CA HIS A 333 19.91 -7.15 10.83
C HIS A 333 18.77 -8.13 10.54
N LEU A 334 18.26 -8.15 9.31
CA LEU A 334 17.04 -8.91 8.96
C LEU A 334 17.32 -10.07 7.98
N GLY A 335 18.56 -10.19 7.47
CA GLY A 335 18.88 -11.16 6.45
C GLY A 335 18.35 -10.76 5.06
N ASN A 336 18.15 -11.76 4.20
CA ASN A 336 17.58 -11.53 2.87
C ASN A 336 16.07 -11.34 2.98
N VAL A 337 15.60 -10.16 2.65
CA VAL A 337 14.19 -9.76 2.68
C VAL A 337 13.60 -9.65 1.27
N SER A 338 12.30 -9.87 1.14
CA SER A 338 11.58 -9.80 -0.14
C SER A 338 11.04 -8.39 -0.37
N VAL A 339 11.73 -7.61 -1.20
CA VAL A 339 11.35 -6.23 -1.53
C VAL A 339 11.08 -6.11 -3.02
N ILE A 340 10.12 -5.28 -3.40
CA ILE A 340 9.92 -4.76 -4.76
C ILE A 340 10.30 -3.28 -4.72
N ALA A 341 11.26 -2.89 -5.57
CA ALA A 341 11.70 -1.50 -5.68
C ALA A 341 10.83 -0.76 -6.70
N GLU A 342 10.09 0.26 -6.26
CA GLU A 342 9.37 1.15 -7.18
C GLU A 342 10.36 2.20 -7.70
N ASP A 343 10.80 1.99 -8.94
CA ASP A 343 11.78 2.81 -9.65
C ASP A 343 11.18 3.56 -10.85
N LEU A 344 9.90 3.91 -10.75
CA LEU A 344 9.19 4.64 -11.81
C LEU A 344 9.66 6.10 -11.91
N GLY A 345 9.49 6.70 -13.07
CA GLY A 345 9.85 8.10 -13.34
C GLY A 345 11.27 8.28 -13.89
N LEU A 346 11.95 9.37 -13.50
CA LEU A 346 13.27 9.73 -14.05
C LEU A 346 14.36 8.76 -13.58
N MET A 347 14.88 7.96 -14.50
CA MET A 347 15.93 6.97 -14.22
C MET A 347 17.33 7.56 -14.48
N THR A 348 18.13 7.69 -13.41
CA THR A 348 19.56 8.03 -13.49
C THR A 348 20.43 6.78 -13.40
N ASP A 349 21.71 6.89 -13.76
CA ASP A 349 22.65 5.79 -13.60
C ASP A 349 22.83 5.37 -12.13
N GLY A 350 22.70 6.32 -11.19
CA GLY A 350 22.72 6.05 -9.75
C GLY A 350 21.55 5.18 -9.31
N VAL A 351 20.32 5.52 -9.73
CA VAL A 351 19.12 4.73 -9.43
C VAL A 351 19.22 3.31 -10.04
N ARG A 352 19.68 3.22 -11.31
CA ARG A 352 19.92 1.90 -11.96
C ARG A 352 20.95 1.06 -11.21
N ALA A 353 22.02 1.69 -10.74
CA ALA A 353 23.05 1.03 -9.93
C ALA A 353 22.47 0.57 -8.57
N LEU A 354 21.71 1.43 -7.88
CA LEU A 354 21.10 1.09 -6.60
C LEU A 354 20.14 -0.12 -6.71
N VAL A 355 19.27 -0.13 -7.71
CA VAL A 355 18.36 -1.25 -7.97
C VAL A 355 19.14 -2.54 -8.26
N ARG A 356 20.15 -2.47 -9.16
CA ARG A 356 21.01 -3.62 -9.49
C ARG A 356 21.74 -4.16 -8.25
N ASP A 357 22.37 -3.28 -7.46
CA ASP A 357 23.25 -3.65 -6.35
C ASP A 357 22.45 -4.12 -5.11
N SER A 358 21.22 -3.62 -4.95
CA SER A 358 20.27 -4.15 -3.96
C SER A 358 19.82 -5.58 -4.29
N GLY A 359 19.77 -5.93 -5.58
CA GLY A 359 19.25 -7.21 -6.08
C GLY A 359 17.73 -7.32 -6.05
N TYR A 360 17.01 -6.25 -5.68
CA TYR A 360 15.56 -6.24 -5.64
C TYR A 360 14.96 -6.18 -7.05
N PRO A 361 13.85 -6.91 -7.32
CA PRO A 361 13.11 -6.71 -8.56
C PRO A 361 12.55 -5.29 -8.63
N ASN A 362 12.70 -4.68 -9.80
CA ASN A 362 12.12 -3.38 -10.11
C ASN A 362 10.74 -3.51 -10.75
N MET A 363 10.06 -2.39 -10.95
CA MET A 363 8.72 -2.34 -11.54
C MET A 363 8.75 -2.00 -13.03
N LYS A 364 7.86 -2.63 -13.79
CA LYS A 364 7.57 -2.31 -15.18
C LYS A 364 6.06 -2.12 -15.34
N VAL A 365 5.64 -0.93 -15.78
CA VAL A 365 4.24 -0.56 -15.98
C VAL A 365 3.95 -0.50 -17.48
N LEU A 366 3.11 -1.39 -17.98
CA LEU A 366 2.86 -1.53 -19.42
C LEU A 366 2.28 -0.26 -20.05
N GLN A 367 1.43 0.48 -19.34
CA GLN A 367 0.87 1.75 -19.84
C GLN A 367 1.95 2.77 -20.21
N PHE A 368 3.13 2.74 -19.56
CA PHE A 368 4.23 3.68 -19.83
C PHE A 368 5.05 3.32 -21.08
N ALA A 369 4.78 2.15 -21.68
CA ALA A 369 5.45 1.74 -22.91
C ALA A 369 5.01 2.55 -24.13
N VAL A 370 3.77 3.06 -24.12
CA VAL A 370 3.14 3.67 -25.30
C VAL A 370 3.49 5.16 -25.36
N ASP A 371 4.35 5.48 -26.30
CA ASP A 371 4.75 6.84 -26.65
C ASP A 371 4.91 6.93 -28.17
N PRO A 372 4.00 7.61 -28.89
CA PRO A 372 4.10 7.78 -30.34
C PRO A 372 5.40 8.45 -30.82
N ALA A 373 6.10 9.18 -29.94
CA ALA A 373 7.40 9.76 -30.26
C ALA A 373 8.55 8.74 -30.21
N ASP A 374 8.38 7.61 -29.53
CA ASP A 374 9.35 6.50 -29.50
C ASP A 374 9.21 5.64 -30.77
N VAL A 375 9.77 6.09 -31.87
CA VAL A 375 9.73 5.40 -33.16
C VAL A 375 10.65 4.17 -33.24
N GLY A 376 11.56 4.02 -32.28
CA GLY A 376 12.58 2.95 -32.24
C GLY A 376 12.26 1.76 -31.34
N GLY A 377 11.19 1.84 -30.54
CA GLY A 377 10.85 0.83 -29.55
C GLY A 377 11.88 0.69 -28.44
N ALA A 378 12.63 1.77 -28.14
CA ALA A 378 13.70 1.78 -27.14
C ALA A 378 13.17 2.05 -25.72
N ASN A 379 11.89 2.39 -25.56
CA ASN A 379 11.28 2.64 -24.27
C ASN A 379 11.43 1.41 -23.35
N ASP A 380 12.00 1.60 -22.18
CA ASP A 380 12.29 0.57 -21.18
C ASP A 380 11.04 -0.19 -20.68
N TYR A 381 9.84 0.34 -20.93
CA TYR A 381 8.56 -0.26 -20.53
C TYR A 381 7.96 -1.18 -21.60
N TRP A 382 8.54 -1.29 -22.80
CA TRP A 382 8.14 -2.32 -23.74
C TRP A 382 8.64 -3.71 -23.28
N PRO A 383 7.80 -4.76 -23.33
CA PRO A 383 8.16 -6.08 -22.81
C PRO A 383 9.43 -6.70 -23.39
N HIS A 384 9.81 -6.38 -24.63
CA HIS A 384 11.03 -6.87 -25.25
C HIS A 384 12.32 -6.25 -24.66
N ASN A 385 12.20 -5.14 -23.91
CA ASN A 385 13.31 -4.47 -23.22
C ASN A 385 13.44 -4.87 -21.73
N TYR A 386 12.56 -5.76 -21.21
CA TYR A 386 12.61 -6.15 -19.82
C TYR A 386 13.80 -7.04 -19.50
N ASN A 387 14.38 -6.85 -18.31
CA ASN A 387 15.18 -7.90 -17.67
C ASN A 387 14.24 -8.86 -16.92
N SER A 388 14.76 -10.04 -16.54
CA SER A 388 13.93 -11.05 -15.85
C SER A 388 13.70 -10.74 -14.36
N ASN A 389 14.53 -9.89 -13.73
CA ASN A 389 14.38 -9.54 -12.31
C ASN A 389 13.52 -8.30 -12.14
N CYS A 390 12.30 -8.35 -12.65
CA CYS A 390 11.32 -7.28 -12.49
C CYS A 390 9.93 -7.86 -12.24
N VAL A 391 9.02 -6.99 -11.77
CA VAL A 391 7.59 -7.25 -11.65
C VAL A 391 6.88 -6.38 -12.69
N VAL A 392 6.09 -7.01 -13.58
CA VAL A 392 5.31 -6.28 -14.58
C VAL A 392 3.89 -6.05 -14.09
N TYR A 393 3.39 -4.86 -14.35
CA TYR A 393 2.02 -4.40 -14.08
C TYR A 393 1.39 -3.93 -15.39
N THR A 394 0.08 -4.10 -15.54
CA THR A 394 -0.68 -3.40 -16.61
C THR A 394 -0.76 -1.91 -16.31
N GLY A 395 -1.07 -1.56 -15.09
CA GLY A 395 -1.05 -0.27 -14.43
C GLY A 395 -0.98 -0.48 -12.93
N THR A 396 -0.78 0.58 -12.14
CA THR A 396 -0.81 0.58 -10.69
C THR A 396 -2.12 1.21 -10.19
N HIS A 397 -2.25 1.44 -8.87
CA HIS A 397 -3.34 2.20 -8.29
C HIS A 397 -3.37 3.69 -8.69
N ASP A 398 -2.24 4.22 -9.18
CA ASP A 398 -2.11 5.62 -9.65
C ASP A 398 -2.50 5.80 -11.11
N ASN A 399 -2.49 4.71 -11.87
CA ASN A 399 -2.81 4.75 -13.28
C ASN A 399 -4.33 4.76 -13.52
N GLU A 400 -4.71 5.11 -14.75
CA GLU A 400 -6.04 4.80 -15.25
C GLU A 400 -6.24 3.27 -15.29
N THR A 401 -7.50 2.82 -15.26
CA THR A 401 -7.78 1.42 -15.57
C THR A 401 -7.33 1.11 -16.99
N LEU A 402 -6.91 -0.12 -17.26
CA LEU A 402 -6.37 -0.49 -18.57
C LEU A 402 -7.38 -0.26 -19.71
N ALA A 403 -8.67 -0.54 -19.47
CA ALA A 403 -9.73 -0.28 -20.43
C ALA A 403 -9.97 1.21 -20.65
N GLY A 404 -10.02 2.00 -19.56
CA GLY A 404 -10.17 3.46 -19.63
C GLY A 404 -8.99 4.13 -20.33
N TRP A 405 -7.77 3.74 -19.96
CA TRP A 405 -6.54 4.21 -20.58
C TRP A 405 -6.52 3.94 -22.10
N TYR A 406 -6.80 2.69 -22.51
CA TYR A 406 -6.79 2.34 -23.94
C TYR A 406 -7.87 3.12 -24.71
N ALA A 407 -9.05 3.28 -24.14
CA ALA A 407 -10.13 4.06 -24.76
C ALA A 407 -9.71 5.53 -24.98
N GLY A 408 -8.96 6.12 -24.04
CA GLY A 408 -8.48 7.51 -24.08
C GLY A 408 -7.26 7.77 -24.97
N LEU A 409 -6.59 6.72 -25.48
CA LEU A 409 -5.41 6.89 -26.33
C LEU A 409 -5.75 7.60 -27.65
N SER A 410 -4.79 8.41 -28.14
CA SER A 410 -4.85 8.97 -29.49
C SER A 410 -4.85 7.86 -30.58
N ILE A 411 -5.22 8.21 -31.79
CA ILE A 411 -5.22 7.28 -32.92
C ILE A 411 -3.79 6.77 -33.17
N GLU A 412 -2.79 7.62 -33.06
CA GLU A 412 -1.37 7.29 -33.24
C GLU A 412 -0.91 6.29 -32.17
N ALA A 413 -1.27 6.54 -30.91
CA ALA A 413 -0.93 5.65 -29.80
C ALA A 413 -1.63 4.27 -29.92
N LYS A 414 -2.92 4.24 -30.28
CA LYS A 414 -3.63 2.99 -30.59
C LYS A 414 -2.99 2.26 -31.76
N THR A 415 -2.56 2.99 -32.79
CA THR A 415 -1.87 2.40 -33.94
C THR A 415 -0.53 1.79 -33.53
N GLN A 416 0.24 2.46 -32.67
CA GLN A 416 1.49 1.94 -32.13
C GLN A 416 1.25 0.62 -31.36
N VAL A 417 0.25 0.58 -30.46
CA VAL A 417 -0.11 -0.64 -29.72
C VAL A 417 -0.50 -1.76 -30.67
N ARG A 418 -1.36 -1.51 -31.65
CA ARG A 418 -1.83 -2.51 -32.62
C ARG A 418 -0.69 -3.04 -33.50
N ASN A 419 0.20 -2.18 -33.96
CA ASN A 419 1.39 -2.58 -34.72
C ASN A 419 2.32 -3.45 -33.88
N TYR A 420 2.57 -3.08 -32.61
CA TYR A 420 3.39 -3.87 -31.70
C TYR A 420 2.84 -5.27 -31.48
N LEU A 421 1.53 -5.37 -31.30
CA LEU A 421 0.82 -6.63 -31.10
C LEU A 421 0.59 -7.42 -32.40
N SER A 422 0.73 -6.78 -33.57
CA SER A 422 0.23 -7.32 -34.86
C SER A 422 -1.25 -7.70 -34.80
N ASP A 423 -2.04 -6.98 -34.01
CA ASP A 423 -3.47 -7.22 -33.79
C ASP A 423 -4.30 -6.03 -34.27
N TYR A 424 -4.90 -6.19 -35.43
CA TYR A 424 -5.72 -5.17 -36.09
C TYR A 424 -7.23 -5.47 -36.01
N TYR A 425 -7.62 -6.61 -35.43
CA TYR A 425 -8.98 -7.13 -35.51
C TYR A 425 -9.69 -7.16 -34.15
N THR A 426 -8.97 -7.23 -33.04
CA THR A 426 -9.60 -7.20 -31.71
C THR A 426 -10.34 -5.87 -31.50
N PRO A 427 -11.64 -5.89 -31.14
CA PRO A 427 -12.39 -4.68 -30.82
C PRO A 427 -11.74 -3.90 -29.69
N ASP A 428 -11.85 -2.55 -29.73
CA ASP A 428 -11.22 -1.66 -28.74
C ASP A 428 -11.65 -1.99 -27.31
N ASP A 429 -12.92 -2.33 -27.08
CA ASP A 429 -13.47 -2.71 -25.77
C ASP A 429 -12.96 -4.06 -25.25
N ARG A 430 -12.21 -4.81 -26.04
CA ARG A 430 -11.59 -6.08 -25.67
C ARG A 430 -10.06 -6.03 -25.60
N MET A 431 -9.44 -4.91 -25.99
CA MET A 431 -7.98 -4.77 -26.02
C MET A 431 -7.33 -4.92 -24.63
N TYR A 432 -8.05 -4.60 -23.55
CA TYR A 432 -7.53 -4.84 -22.19
C TYR A 432 -7.14 -6.31 -21.96
N LYS A 433 -7.87 -7.28 -22.51
CA LYS A 433 -7.52 -8.72 -22.39
C LYS A 433 -6.24 -9.07 -23.14
N VAL A 434 -6.03 -8.46 -24.30
CA VAL A 434 -4.81 -8.66 -25.09
C VAL A 434 -3.60 -8.05 -24.37
N LEU A 435 -3.76 -6.88 -23.80
CA LEU A 435 -2.72 -6.20 -23.05
C LEU A 435 -2.38 -6.91 -21.73
N ILE A 436 -3.37 -7.45 -21.01
CA ILE A 436 -3.11 -8.34 -19.85
C ILE A 436 -2.31 -9.56 -20.30
N ASN A 437 -2.70 -10.19 -21.42
CA ASN A 437 -1.95 -11.33 -21.93
C ASN A 437 -0.51 -10.96 -22.33
N LEU A 438 -0.28 -9.76 -22.88
CA LEU A 438 1.05 -9.25 -23.17
C LEU A 438 1.90 -9.15 -21.88
N ALA A 439 1.37 -8.55 -20.82
CA ALA A 439 2.05 -8.49 -19.52
C ALA A 439 2.33 -9.88 -18.96
N MET A 440 1.37 -10.80 -19.03
CA MET A 440 1.50 -12.18 -18.55
C MET A 440 2.52 -13.01 -19.33
N THR A 441 2.75 -12.72 -20.61
CA THR A 441 3.75 -13.42 -21.46
C THR A 441 5.15 -12.81 -21.36
N ALA A 442 5.29 -11.59 -20.80
CA ALA A 442 6.57 -10.92 -20.64
C ALA A 442 7.59 -11.77 -19.86
N VAL A 443 8.90 -11.48 -20.04
CA VAL A 443 10.01 -12.21 -19.39
C VAL A 443 10.10 -11.95 -17.88
N ALA A 444 9.43 -10.93 -17.37
CA ALA A 444 9.40 -10.53 -15.96
C ALA A 444 9.20 -11.72 -15.01
N LYS A 445 9.85 -11.69 -13.84
CA LYS A 445 9.70 -12.71 -12.80
C LYS A 445 8.26 -12.86 -12.36
N ASP A 446 7.61 -11.77 -11.99
CA ASP A 446 6.24 -11.77 -11.52
C ASP A 446 5.39 -10.81 -12.36
N CYS A 447 4.07 -11.03 -12.37
CA CYS A 447 3.09 -10.18 -13.05
C CYS A 447 1.93 -9.91 -12.10
N ILE A 448 1.66 -8.65 -11.79
CA ILE A 448 0.56 -8.24 -10.91
C ILE A 448 -0.38 -7.33 -11.69
N VAL A 449 -1.66 -7.65 -11.68
CA VAL A 449 -2.68 -6.95 -12.46
C VAL A 449 -3.76 -6.41 -11.51
N PRO A 450 -4.14 -5.12 -11.60
CA PRO A 450 -5.29 -4.60 -10.86
C PRO A 450 -6.57 -5.37 -11.16
N ILE A 451 -7.38 -5.61 -10.14
CA ILE A 451 -8.64 -6.34 -10.33
C ILE A 451 -9.58 -5.62 -11.31
N GLN A 452 -9.55 -4.29 -11.34
CA GLN A 452 -10.31 -3.47 -12.27
C GLN A 452 -10.01 -3.83 -13.72
N ASP A 453 -8.73 -4.11 -14.03
CA ASP A 453 -8.28 -4.48 -15.37
C ASP A 453 -8.79 -5.87 -15.76
N HIS A 454 -8.75 -6.84 -14.82
CA HIS A 454 -9.33 -8.16 -15.05
C HIS A 454 -10.86 -8.11 -15.29
N LEU A 455 -11.54 -7.16 -14.65
CA LEU A 455 -12.98 -6.94 -14.82
C LEU A 455 -13.31 -6.10 -16.07
N GLY A 456 -12.32 -5.48 -16.72
CA GLY A 456 -12.50 -4.61 -17.88
C GLY A 456 -13.27 -3.33 -17.54
N LEU A 457 -13.11 -2.80 -16.32
CA LEU A 457 -13.77 -1.58 -15.86
C LEU A 457 -13.11 -0.34 -16.47
N GLY A 458 -13.91 0.71 -16.70
CA GLY A 458 -13.44 2.01 -17.14
C GLY A 458 -12.90 2.88 -15.98
N ASN A 459 -12.62 4.15 -16.29
CA ASN A 459 -12.03 5.10 -15.33
C ASN A 459 -12.93 5.47 -14.16
N GLU A 460 -14.22 5.11 -14.17
CA GLU A 460 -15.10 5.18 -13.02
C GLU A 460 -14.62 4.32 -11.83
N ALA A 461 -13.78 3.32 -12.14
CA ALA A 461 -13.15 2.43 -11.16
C ALA A 461 -11.69 2.79 -10.85
N ARG A 462 -11.17 3.92 -11.33
CA ARG A 462 -9.82 4.39 -11.01
C ARG A 462 -9.69 4.63 -9.51
N MET A 463 -8.56 4.19 -8.93
CA MET A 463 -8.31 4.29 -7.49
C MET A 463 -7.77 5.65 -7.10
N ASN A 464 -6.74 6.13 -7.79
CA ASN A 464 -6.08 7.40 -7.52
C ASN A 464 -5.73 8.15 -8.81
N GLN A 465 -5.87 9.47 -8.74
CA GLN A 465 -5.33 10.40 -9.73
C GLN A 465 -4.34 11.31 -9.03
N PRO A 466 -3.03 11.07 -9.19
CA PRO A 466 -1.98 11.88 -8.55
C PRO A 466 -2.17 13.38 -8.81
N GLY A 467 -1.89 14.19 -7.78
CA GLY A 467 -2.04 15.65 -7.84
C GLY A 467 -3.47 16.15 -7.66
N THR A 468 -4.44 15.29 -7.32
CA THR A 468 -5.84 15.67 -7.05
C THR A 468 -6.29 15.23 -5.67
N VAL A 469 -7.34 15.86 -5.14
CA VAL A 469 -7.97 15.53 -3.85
C VAL A 469 -9.50 15.52 -3.97
N GLY A 470 -10.19 14.87 -3.05
CA GLY A 470 -11.65 14.90 -2.90
C GLY A 470 -12.39 13.68 -3.44
N PHE A 471 -11.75 12.84 -4.27
CA PHE A 471 -12.41 11.69 -4.90
C PHE A 471 -11.56 10.43 -5.02
N ASN A 472 -10.32 10.45 -4.56
CA ASN A 472 -9.40 9.32 -4.59
C ASN A 472 -9.72 8.29 -3.50
N TRP A 473 -9.18 7.07 -3.65
CA TRP A 473 -9.19 5.98 -2.67
C TRP A 473 -10.57 5.42 -2.32
N ARG A 474 -11.61 5.78 -3.10
CA ARG A 474 -13.03 5.50 -2.78
C ARG A 474 -13.61 4.30 -3.51
N TRP A 475 -13.01 3.86 -4.63
CA TRP A 475 -13.58 2.77 -5.43
C TRP A 475 -13.66 1.45 -4.65
N ARG A 476 -14.79 0.73 -4.85
CA ARG A 476 -15.03 -0.56 -4.22
C ARG A 476 -15.59 -1.57 -5.21
N LEU A 477 -15.14 -2.82 -5.05
CA LEU A 477 -15.67 -4.00 -5.70
C LEU A 477 -17.10 -4.26 -5.23
N LEU A 478 -17.99 -4.60 -6.15
CA LEU A 478 -19.38 -4.97 -5.83
C LEU A 478 -19.50 -6.48 -5.57
N PRO A 479 -20.43 -6.89 -4.69
CA PRO A 479 -20.73 -8.30 -4.50
C PRO A 479 -21.06 -9.00 -5.83
N GLY A 480 -20.53 -10.21 -6.04
CA GLY A 480 -20.78 -11.02 -7.23
C GLY A 480 -19.91 -10.71 -8.46
N GLN A 481 -19.06 -9.69 -8.45
CA GLN A 481 -18.14 -9.41 -9.55
C GLN A 481 -17.01 -10.45 -9.65
N LEU A 482 -16.60 -11.06 -8.56
CA LEU A 482 -15.60 -12.13 -8.53
C LEU A 482 -16.25 -13.49 -8.80
N THR A 483 -16.50 -13.77 -10.06
CA THR A 483 -17.17 -15.03 -10.45
C THR A 483 -16.18 -16.20 -10.54
N ASP A 484 -16.69 -17.43 -10.41
CA ASP A 484 -15.90 -18.64 -10.67
C ASP A 484 -15.44 -18.71 -12.14
N ALA A 485 -16.22 -18.18 -13.08
CA ALA A 485 -15.84 -18.10 -14.49
C ALA A 485 -14.59 -17.23 -14.69
N LEU A 486 -14.54 -16.06 -14.05
CA LEU A 486 -13.35 -15.20 -14.07
C LEU A 486 -12.14 -15.89 -13.42
N ALA A 487 -12.33 -16.57 -12.29
CA ALA A 487 -11.26 -17.32 -11.64
C ALA A 487 -10.68 -18.40 -12.58
N GLN A 488 -11.52 -19.12 -13.31
CA GLN A 488 -11.08 -20.13 -14.29
C GLN A 488 -10.36 -19.49 -15.50
N GLU A 489 -10.81 -18.33 -15.99
CA GLU A 489 -10.11 -17.58 -17.04
C GLU A 489 -8.68 -17.20 -16.60
N LEU A 490 -8.54 -16.65 -15.37
CA LEU A 490 -7.24 -16.28 -14.82
C LEU A 490 -6.34 -17.51 -14.60
N LEU A 491 -6.89 -18.61 -14.08
CA LEU A 491 -6.15 -19.86 -13.91
C LEU A 491 -5.63 -20.40 -15.25
N ALA A 492 -6.47 -20.41 -16.29
CA ALA A 492 -6.07 -20.86 -17.61
C ALA A 492 -4.95 -19.97 -18.20
N MET A 493 -5.05 -18.66 -18.02
CA MET A 493 -4.01 -17.69 -18.41
C MET A 493 -2.71 -17.94 -17.65
N ALA A 494 -2.78 -18.05 -16.33
CA ALA A 494 -1.61 -18.28 -15.48
C ALA A 494 -0.91 -19.61 -15.83
N LYS A 495 -1.66 -20.67 -16.11
CA LYS A 495 -1.09 -21.96 -16.55
C LYS A 495 -0.36 -21.86 -17.89
N ARG A 496 -0.96 -21.27 -18.93
CA ARG A 496 -0.34 -21.18 -20.26
C ARG A 496 0.88 -20.25 -20.31
N THR A 497 0.98 -19.30 -19.36
CA THR A 497 2.12 -18.36 -19.24
C THR A 497 3.16 -18.78 -18.20
N ALA A 498 3.02 -20.00 -17.63
CA ALA A 498 3.88 -20.56 -16.59
C ALA A 498 3.95 -19.69 -15.31
N ARG A 499 2.82 -19.03 -14.95
CA ARG A 499 2.71 -18.14 -13.77
C ARG A 499 1.73 -18.65 -12.70
N ALA A 500 1.14 -19.83 -12.90
CA ALA A 500 0.22 -20.40 -11.94
C ALA A 500 0.91 -20.71 -10.59
N ASN A 501 0.18 -20.54 -9.51
CA ASN A 501 0.60 -20.99 -8.19
C ASN A 501 0.49 -22.53 -8.11
N TRP A 502 1.55 -23.21 -8.56
CA TRP A 502 1.59 -24.66 -8.63
C TRP A 502 1.50 -25.35 -7.26
N ASP A 503 1.79 -24.63 -6.17
CA ASP A 503 1.72 -25.17 -4.81
C ASP A 503 0.25 -25.43 -4.39
N THR A 504 -0.73 -24.80 -5.06
CA THR A 504 -2.17 -24.95 -4.80
C THR A 504 -2.87 -25.90 -5.76
N LEU A 505 -2.21 -26.30 -6.84
CA LEU A 505 -2.82 -27.13 -7.88
C LEU A 505 -2.58 -28.63 -7.59
N PRO A 506 -3.53 -29.52 -7.96
CA PRO A 506 -3.34 -30.95 -7.81
C PRO A 506 -2.07 -31.40 -8.56
N LYS A 507 -1.16 -32.04 -7.83
CA LYS A 507 0.00 -32.69 -8.48
C LYS A 507 -0.53 -33.73 -9.45
N LYS A 508 0.00 -33.76 -10.69
CA LYS A 508 -0.26 -34.91 -11.59
C LYS A 508 0.11 -36.16 -10.81
N LYS A 509 -0.83 -37.11 -10.67
CA LYS A 509 -0.48 -38.46 -10.24
C LYS A 509 0.52 -38.98 -11.27
N ASP A 510 1.67 -39.43 -10.85
CA ASP A 510 2.62 -40.17 -11.68
C ASP A 510 1.92 -41.45 -12.16
N THR A 511 1.26 -41.37 -13.31
CA THR A 511 0.59 -42.50 -13.96
C THR A 511 1.52 -43.29 -14.88
N ASP A 512 2.84 -43.06 -14.83
CA ASP A 512 3.84 -43.71 -15.68
C ASP A 512 4.87 -44.58 -14.95
N ALA A 513 4.58 -45.04 -13.71
CA ALA A 513 5.49 -45.99 -13.03
C ALA A 513 5.16 -47.46 -13.28
N ASP A 514 4.20 -47.79 -14.18
CA ASP A 514 3.74 -49.20 -14.35
C ASP A 514 3.67 -49.66 -15.82
N LYS A 515 4.59 -49.17 -16.67
CA LYS A 515 4.69 -49.67 -18.06
C LYS A 515 6.13 -49.95 -18.50
N THR A 516 6.91 -50.61 -17.67
CA THR A 516 8.16 -51.27 -18.10
C THR A 516 8.39 -52.52 -17.29
N GLU A 517 7.51 -53.51 -17.45
CA GLU A 517 7.80 -54.93 -17.23
C GLU A 517 6.69 -55.74 -17.95
N LYS A 518 6.90 -55.99 -19.25
CA LYS A 518 6.47 -57.19 -19.95
C LYS A 518 7.26 -57.36 -21.23
#